data_dc68e6f152b7c809645bbc5ec362b0df
#
_entry.id   dc68e6f152b7c809645bbc5ec362b0df
#
_cell.length_a   1.000
_cell.length_b   1.000
_cell.length_c   1.000
_cell.angle_alpha   90.00
_cell.angle_beta   90.00
_cell.angle_gamma   90.00
#
_symmetry.space_group_name_H-M   'P 1'
#
loop_
_entity.id
_entity.type
_entity.pdbx_description
1 polymer ?
#
loop_
_entity_poly.entity_id
_entity_poly.type
_entity_poly.pdbx_seq_one_letter_code
_entity_poly.pdbx_strand_id
1 'polypeptide(L)'
;MKDQVKARFDSKPTVNFSDVSSGAWYYDAVQMCAKAGIVAGYPDGSFKPNQAVTRAEFFKMVAMLYSDTLNTPITGGIFKDINGHWAEKYINLLQKLGIVKGDNGSARPNDNLTRGETAAVMNRILGRVVNNSSFSDAKVAAAMKTWPDCTSSHWAYAEIQEATNSHDYTWDINILTYSDHNGIFKAIIKNLQNPVTERWTYIKK
;
A
#
# COMPACT_ATOMS: atom_id res chain seq x y z
N MET A 1 13.41 4.97 -14.00
CA MET A 1 12.71 3.87 -13.29
C MET A 1 11.35 3.51 -13.90
N LYS A 2 10.42 4.47 -14.12
CA LYS A 2 9.11 4.18 -14.77
C LYS A 2 9.25 3.51 -16.14
N ASP A 3 10.14 3.97 -16.99
CA ASP A 3 10.29 3.46 -18.37
C ASP A 3 10.88 2.04 -18.41
N GLN A 4 11.80 1.73 -17.50
CA GLN A 4 12.38 0.37 -17.40
C GLN A 4 11.38 -0.64 -16.87
N VAL A 5 10.56 -0.24 -15.89
CA VAL A 5 9.48 -1.10 -15.36
C VAL A 5 8.42 -1.32 -16.43
N LYS A 6 8.04 -0.26 -17.16
CA LYS A 6 7.08 -0.35 -18.26
C LYS A 6 7.59 -1.29 -19.36
N ALA A 7 8.83 -1.10 -19.83
CA ALA A 7 9.42 -1.93 -20.88
C ALA A 7 9.48 -3.43 -20.49
N ARG A 8 9.70 -3.75 -19.21
CA ARG A 8 9.71 -5.14 -18.71
C ARG A 8 8.37 -5.85 -18.88
N PHE A 9 7.27 -5.11 -18.85
CA PHE A 9 5.93 -5.68 -18.95
C PHE A 9 5.28 -5.50 -20.32
N ASP A 10 5.72 -4.53 -21.13
CA ASP A 10 5.20 -4.30 -22.48
C ASP A 10 5.46 -5.49 -23.43
N SER A 11 6.52 -6.27 -23.17
CA SER A 11 6.83 -7.49 -23.94
C SER A 11 5.93 -8.68 -23.60
N LYS A 12 5.17 -8.64 -22.52
CA LYS A 12 4.27 -9.73 -22.12
C LYS A 12 2.92 -9.61 -22.84
N PRO A 13 2.30 -10.77 -23.15
CA PRO A 13 0.99 -10.75 -23.83
C PRO A 13 -0.08 -10.07 -22.97
N THR A 14 -1.05 -9.48 -23.64
CA THR A 14 -2.25 -8.93 -23.00
C THR A 14 -3.04 -10.04 -22.33
N VAL A 15 -3.51 -9.77 -21.10
CA VAL A 15 -4.38 -10.67 -20.36
C VAL A 15 -5.84 -10.24 -20.61
N ASN A 16 -6.63 -11.15 -21.15
CA ASN A 16 -8.04 -10.85 -21.44
C ASN A 16 -8.92 -11.24 -20.25
N PHE A 17 -9.62 -10.24 -19.71
CA PHE A 17 -10.69 -10.44 -18.75
C PHE A 17 -12.02 -10.12 -19.43
N SER A 18 -13.05 -10.97 -19.24
CA SER A 18 -14.34 -10.87 -19.92
C SER A 18 -15.10 -9.56 -19.62
N ASP A 19 -14.79 -8.92 -18.51
CA ASP A 19 -15.45 -7.74 -17.95
C ASP A 19 -14.55 -6.48 -17.91
N VAL A 20 -13.39 -6.51 -18.58
CA VAL A 20 -12.46 -5.36 -18.65
C VAL A 20 -12.39 -4.88 -20.12
N SER A 21 -13.14 -3.85 -20.43
CA SER A 21 -13.09 -3.22 -21.75
C SER A 21 -11.81 -2.42 -21.94
N SER A 22 -11.26 -2.45 -23.18
CA SER A 22 -10.07 -1.66 -23.54
C SER A 22 -10.25 -0.14 -23.42
N GLY A 23 -11.50 0.34 -23.45
CA GLY A 23 -11.83 1.75 -23.22
C GLY A 23 -12.04 2.14 -21.77
N ALA A 24 -11.97 1.21 -20.82
CA ALA A 24 -12.13 1.51 -19.40
C ALA A 24 -10.93 2.29 -18.87
N TRP A 25 -11.17 3.30 -18.01
CA TRP A 25 -10.13 4.14 -17.44
C TRP A 25 -9.07 3.36 -16.63
N TYR A 26 -9.44 2.19 -16.11
CA TYR A 26 -8.58 1.31 -15.34
C TYR A 26 -7.89 0.23 -16.17
N TYR A 27 -8.16 0.15 -17.49
CA TYR A 27 -7.66 -0.92 -18.37
C TYR A 27 -6.14 -1.08 -18.31
N ASP A 28 -5.40 0.00 -18.51
CA ASP A 28 -3.93 -0.04 -18.51
C ASP A 28 -3.35 -0.48 -17.16
N ALA A 29 -3.95 -0.02 -16.06
CA ALA A 29 -3.54 -0.42 -14.71
C ALA A 29 -3.78 -1.93 -14.48
N VAL A 30 -4.94 -2.44 -14.88
CA VAL A 30 -5.27 -3.87 -14.79
C VAL A 30 -4.30 -4.69 -15.64
N GLN A 31 -4.05 -4.28 -16.88
CA GLN A 31 -3.12 -4.97 -17.78
C GLN A 31 -1.70 -5.01 -17.20
N MET A 32 -1.22 -3.88 -16.67
CA MET A 32 0.11 -3.82 -16.06
C MET A 32 0.22 -4.74 -14.84
N CYS A 33 -0.76 -4.72 -13.95
CA CYS A 33 -0.78 -5.57 -12.77
C CYS A 33 -0.90 -7.07 -13.13
N ALA A 34 -1.69 -7.40 -14.15
CA ALA A 34 -1.82 -8.78 -14.62
C ALA A 34 -0.52 -9.29 -15.27
N LYS A 35 0.09 -8.51 -16.14
CA LYS A 35 1.40 -8.82 -16.74
C LYS A 35 2.51 -8.94 -15.68
N ALA A 36 2.42 -8.17 -14.61
CA ALA A 36 3.34 -8.27 -13.47
C ALA A 36 3.07 -9.50 -12.57
N GLY A 37 1.94 -10.18 -12.74
CA GLY A 37 1.54 -11.29 -11.87
C GLY A 37 1.00 -10.85 -10.51
N ILE A 38 0.71 -9.55 -10.34
CA ILE A 38 0.14 -8.99 -9.11
C ILE A 38 -1.33 -9.38 -8.97
N VAL A 39 -2.06 -9.35 -10.09
CA VAL A 39 -3.45 -9.81 -10.18
C VAL A 39 -3.58 -10.93 -11.20
N ALA A 40 -4.55 -11.82 -11.00
CA ALA A 40 -4.79 -12.96 -11.90
C ALA A 40 -6.26 -13.06 -12.37
N GLY A 41 -7.16 -12.24 -11.83
CA GLY A 41 -8.60 -12.39 -12.03
C GLY A 41 -9.17 -13.60 -11.30
N TYR A 42 -10.40 -13.95 -11.66
CA TYR A 42 -11.14 -15.05 -11.09
C TYR A 42 -11.18 -16.27 -12.03
N PRO A 43 -11.49 -17.47 -11.52
CA PRO A 43 -11.54 -18.69 -12.35
C PRO A 43 -12.54 -18.65 -13.52
N ASP A 44 -13.56 -17.77 -13.45
CA ASP A 44 -14.54 -17.55 -14.49
C ASP A 44 -14.02 -16.64 -15.64
N GLY A 45 -12.76 -16.23 -15.58
CA GLY A 45 -12.15 -15.32 -16.55
C GLY A 45 -12.48 -13.85 -16.36
N SER A 46 -13.14 -13.48 -15.27
CA SER A 46 -13.46 -12.10 -14.92
C SER A 46 -12.41 -11.45 -14.04
N PHE A 47 -12.40 -10.12 -13.99
CA PHE A 47 -11.60 -9.31 -13.06
C PHE A 47 -12.43 -8.70 -11.93
N LYS A 48 -13.73 -8.47 -12.20
CA LYS A 48 -14.71 -7.85 -11.30
C LYS A 48 -14.32 -6.45 -10.81
N PRO A 49 -14.11 -5.49 -11.72
CA PRO A 49 -13.54 -4.18 -11.39
C PRO A 49 -14.39 -3.35 -10.42
N ASN A 50 -15.68 -3.65 -10.30
CA ASN A 50 -16.62 -2.94 -9.43
C ASN A 50 -16.90 -3.69 -8.11
N GLN A 51 -16.28 -4.86 -7.91
CA GLN A 51 -16.44 -5.61 -6.68
C GLN A 51 -15.55 -5.02 -5.57
N ALA A 52 -16.08 -4.94 -4.36
CA ALA A 52 -15.26 -4.58 -3.21
C ALA A 52 -14.13 -5.62 -3.02
N VAL A 53 -12.91 -5.14 -2.87
CA VAL A 53 -11.74 -5.98 -2.63
C VAL A 53 -11.69 -6.38 -1.16
N THR A 54 -11.42 -7.65 -0.90
CA THR A 54 -11.17 -8.11 0.46
C THR A 54 -9.77 -7.73 0.93
N ARG A 55 -9.57 -7.70 2.24
CA ARG A 55 -8.25 -7.44 2.85
C ARG A 55 -7.22 -8.47 2.38
N ALA A 56 -7.60 -9.75 2.31
CA ALA A 56 -6.72 -10.82 1.82
C ALA A 56 -6.28 -10.63 0.37
N GLU A 57 -7.20 -10.26 -0.52
CA GLU A 57 -6.89 -9.99 -1.93
C GLU A 57 -5.93 -8.80 -2.06
N PHE A 58 -6.21 -7.71 -1.33
CA PHE A 58 -5.34 -6.54 -1.32
C PHE A 58 -3.95 -6.86 -0.75
N PHE A 59 -3.89 -7.58 0.36
CA PHE A 59 -2.60 -7.97 0.96
C PHE A 59 -1.81 -8.91 0.05
N LYS A 60 -2.45 -9.81 -0.70
CA LYS A 60 -1.77 -10.58 -1.74
C LYS A 60 -1.17 -9.64 -2.80
N MET A 61 -1.94 -8.69 -3.33
CA MET A 61 -1.44 -7.74 -4.33
C MET A 61 -0.22 -6.97 -3.83
N VAL A 62 -0.27 -6.48 -2.59
CA VAL A 62 0.86 -5.78 -1.96
C VAL A 62 2.07 -6.71 -1.77
N ALA A 63 1.85 -7.92 -1.27
CA ALA A 63 2.92 -8.89 -1.06
C ALA A 63 3.62 -9.31 -2.35
N MET A 64 2.92 -9.31 -3.48
CA MET A 64 3.52 -9.59 -4.79
C MET A 64 4.53 -8.52 -5.24
N LEU A 65 4.51 -7.33 -4.67
CA LEU A 65 5.57 -6.32 -4.87
C LEU A 65 6.90 -6.74 -4.22
N TYR A 66 6.85 -7.68 -3.28
CA TYR A 66 7.97 -8.24 -2.53
C TYR A 66 8.21 -9.71 -2.92
N SER A 67 7.98 -10.07 -4.18
CA SER A 67 7.98 -11.47 -4.67
C SER A 67 9.26 -12.22 -4.35
N ASP A 68 10.41 -11.55 -4.38
CA ASP A 68 11.71 -12.17 -4.09
C ASP A 68 11.82 -12.65 -2.64
N THR A 69 11.03 -12.07 -1.73
CA THR A 69 10.98 -12.43 -0.31
C THR A 69 9.95 -13.55 -0.03
N LEU A 70 8.99 -13.77 -0.94
CA LEU A 70 7.94 -14.78 -0.78
C LEU A 70 8.44 -16.24 -0.82
N ASN A 71 9.63 -16.46 -1.37
CA ASN A 71 10.25 -17.78 -1.45
C ASN A 71 10.86 -18.27 -0.11
N THR A 72 10.94 -17.38 0.89
CA THR A 72 11.42 -17.74 2.22
C THR A 72 10.24 -18.15 3.09
N PRO A 73 10.23 -19.33 3.72
CA PRO A 73 9.18 -19.71 4.65
C PRO A 73 9.05 -18.67 5.77
N ILE A 74 7.87 -18.08 5.92
CA ILE A 74 7.58 -17.12 6.97
C ILE A 74 6.72 -17.85 7.99
N THR A 75 7.35 -18.23 9.10
CA THR A 75 6.70 -18.88 10.24
C THR A 75 6.45 -17.88 11.35
N GLY A 76 5.46 -18.12 12.20
CA GLY A 76 5.24 -17.34 13.42
C GLY A 76 4.43 -16.07 13.21
N GLY A 77 3.35 -16.13 12.43
CA GLY A 77 2.37 -15.05 12.35
C GLY A 77 1.65 -14.83 13.69
N ILE A 78 1.33 -13.56 13.99
CA ILE A 78 0.66 -13.17 15.24
C ILE A 78 -0.86 -13.21 15.15
N PHE A 79 -1.42 -13.29 13.92
CA PHE A 79 -2.86 -13.24 13.71
C PHE A 79 -3.49 -14.62 13.84
N LYS A 80 -4.56 -14.70 14.63
CA LYS A 80 -5.22 -15.98 14.96
C LYS A 80 -6.18 -16.44 13.85
N ASP A 81 -6.65 -15.52 13.03
CA ASP A 81 -7.73 -15.71 12.06
C ASP A 81 -7.25 -16.02 10.64
N ILE A 82 -5.94 -16.29 10.46
CA ILE A 82 -5.37 -16.61 9.15
C ILE A 82 -4.81 -18.02 9.05
N ASN A 83 -4.86 -18.81 10.12
CA ASN A 83 -4.32 -20.17 10.11
C ASN A 83 -5.08 -21.04 9.09
N GLY A 84 -4.35 -21.60 8.13
CA GLY A 84 -4.92 -22.35 7.01
C GLY A 84 -5.64 -21.50 5.95
N HIS A 85 -5.67 -20.19 6.10
CA HIS A 85 -6.23 -19.29 5.09
C HIS A 85 -5.30 -19.18 3.88
N TRP A 86 -5.82 -19.16 2.66
CA TRP A 86 -5.04 -19.11 1.42
C TRP A 86 -4.06 -17.93 1.36
N ALA A 87 -4.38 -16.82 2.02
CA ALA A 87 -3.57 -15.60 2.07
C ALA A 87 -2.58 -15.57 3.26
N GLU A 88 -2.53 -16.60 4.09
CA GLU A 88 -1.70 -16.63 5.32
C GLU A 88 -0.26 -16.20 5.06
N LYS A 89 0.41 -16.78 4.06
CA LYS A 89 1.80 -16.46 3.73
C LYS A 89 2.02 -14.99 3.37
N TYR A 90 1.07 -14.38 2.66
CA TYR A 90 1.14 -12.99 2.24
C TYR A 90 0.94 -12.04 3.43
N ILE A 91 -0.02 -12.36 4.28
CA ILE A 91 -0.33 -11.57 5.48
C ILE A 91 0.84 -11.63 6.46
N ASN A 92 1.42 -12.81 6.69
CA ASN A 92 2.59 -12.99 7.55
C ASN A 92 3.81 -12.22 7.02
N LEU A 93 4.05 -12.21 5.70
CA LEU A 93 5.09 -11.39 5.11
C LEU A 93 4.89 -9.90 5.42
N LEU A 94 3.69 -9.38 5.15
CA LEU A 94 3.40 -7.96 5.35
C LEU A 94 3.39 -7.56 6.83
N GLN A 95 3.00 -8.47 7.72
CA GLN A 95 3.10 -8.28 9.15
C GLN A 95 4.57 -8.20 9.59
N LYS A 96 5.41 -9.12 9.12
CA LYS A 96 6.86 -9.11 9.41
C LYS A 96 7.56 -7.85 8.89
N LEU A 97 7.10 -7.31 7.75
CA LEU A 97 7.56 -6.04 7.21
C LEU A 97 6.97 -4.82 7.92
N GLY A 98 6.08 -4.99 8.90
CA GLY A 98 5.41 -3.90 9.62
C GLY A 98 4.35 -3.16 8.79
N ILE A 99 4.02 -3.66 7.60
CA ILE A 99 3.03 -3.06 6.69
C ILE A 99 1.60 -3.32 7.19
N VAL A 100 1.32 -4.54 7.64
CA VAL A 100 0.03 -4.94 8.22
C VAL A 100 0.18 -5.09 9.73
N LYS A 101 -0.64 -4.35 10.48
CA LYS A 101 -0.63 -4.36 11.94
C LYS A 101 -1.80 -5.14 12.55
N GLY A 102 -2.85 -5.38 11.75
CA GLY A 102 -4.09 -6.01 12.22
C GLY A 102 -4.90 -5.13 13.18
N ASP A 103 -5.91 -5.73 13.75
CA ASP A 103 -6.79 -5.12 14.75
C ASP A 103 -7.09 -6.17 15.83
N ASN A 104 -6.77 -5.86 17.10
CA ASN A 104 -6.95 -6.76 18.24
C ASN A 104 -6.40 -8.20 18.01
N GLY A 105 -5.26 -8.31 17.34
CA GLY A 105 -4.62 -9.60 17.03
C GLY A 105 -5.25 -10.37 15.87
N SER A 106 -6.10 -9.73 15.06
CA SER A 106 -6.76 -10.28 13.89
C SER A 106 -6.38 -9.53 12.62
N ALA A 107 -6.19 -10.23 11.52
CA ALA A 107 -5.95 -9.66 10.19
C ALA A 107 -7.25 -9.35 9.46
N ARG A 108 -8.35 -10.02 9.80
CA ARG A 108 -9.69 -9.93 9.19
C ARG A 108 -9.61 -10.14 7.65
N PRO A 109 -9.11 -11.28 7.18
CA PRO A 109 -8.76 -11.47 5.77
C PRO A 109 -9.97 -11.39 4.83
N ASN A 110 -11.15 -11.78 5.28
CA ASN A 110 -12.37 -11.85 4.48
C ASN A 110 -13.20 -10.56 4.50
N ASP A 111 -12.84 -9.60 5.36
CA ASP A 111 -13.54 -8.31 5.40
C ASP A 111 -13.18 -7.47 4.18
N ASN A 112 -14.12 -6.65 3.73
CA ASN A 112 -13.85 -5.65 2.69
C ASN A 112 -12.87 -4.59 3.19
N LEU A 113 -11.93 -4.23 2.34
CA LEU A 113 -10.95 -3.19 2.62
C LEU A 113 -11.61 -1.81 2.59
N THR A 114 -11.36 -1.01 3.61
CA THR A 114 -11.81 0.38 3.66
C THR A 114 -10.79 1.34 3.05
N ARG A 115 -11.23 2.57 2.68
CA ARG A 115 -10.33 3.64 2.20
C ARG A 115 -9.24 3.98 3.22
N GLY A 116 -9.61 4.05 4.50
CA GLY A 116 -8.65 4.34 5.58
C GLY A 116 -7.58 3.27 5.72
N GLU A 117 -7.96 2.00 5.65
CA GLU A 117 -7.03 0.87 5.69
C GLU A 117 -6.12 0.86 4.45
N THR A 118 -6.67 1.18 3.26
CA THR A 118 -5.88 1.34 2.04
C THR A 118 -4.83 2.43 2.20
N ALA A 119 -5.22 3.62 2.67
CA ALA A 119 -4.31 4.74 2.88
C ALA A 119 -3.18 4.36 3.84
N ALA A 120 -3.52 3.73 4.98
CA ALA A 120 -2.54 3.31 5.97
C ALA A 120 -1.52 2.30 5.42
N VAL A 121 -1.96 1.33 4.64
CA VAL A 121 -1.07 0.35 4.01
C VAL A 121 -0.20 1.01 2.95
N MET A 122 -0.78 1.86 2.10
CA MET A 122 -0.04 2.56 1.04
C MET A 122 1.02 3.50 1.60
N ASN A 123 0.71 4.27 2.64
CA ASN A 123 1.69 5.14 3.30
C ASN A 123 2.88 4.32 3.83
N ARG A 124 2.63 3.17 4.46
CA ARG A 124 3.69 2.29 4.95
C ARG A 124 4.54 1.70 3.83
N ILE A 125 3.93 1.26 2.72
CA ILE A 125 4.66 0.78 1.53
C ILE A 125 5.57 1.87 0.96
N LEU A 126 5.08 3.11 0.93
CA LEU A 126 5.80 4.26 0.40
C LEU A 126 6.81 4.84 1.41
N GLY A 127 6.90 4.27 2.61
CA GLY A 127 7.79 4.76 3.66
C GLY A 127 7.40 6.13 4.21
N ARG A 128 6.14 6.54 4.03
CA ARG A 128 5.64 7.82 4.54
C ARG A 128 5.43 7.74 6.05
N VAL A 129 5.82 8.80 6.74
CA VAL A 129 5.60 8.92 8.18
C VAL A 129 4.41 9.83 8.42
N VAL A 130 3.31 9.22 8.83
CA VAL A 130 2.07 9.93 9.10
C VAL A 130 2.11 10.54 10.50
N ASN A 131 2.02 11.87 10.57
CA ASN A 131 2.07 12.60 11.83
C ASN A 131 0.99 13.67 11.91
N ASN A 132 0.11 13.57 12.88
CA ASN A 132 -0.94 14.55 13.13
C ASN A 132 -0.39 15.97 13.41
N SER A 133 0.83 16.09 13.97
CA SER A 133 1.43 17.40 14.23
C SER A 133 1.78 18.16 12.94
N SER A 134 1.93 17.48 11.81
CA SER A 134 2.13 18.11 10.50
C SER A 134 0.95 18.98 10.09
N PHE A 135 -0.25 18.73 10.61
CA PHE A 135 -1.48 19.46 10.29
C PHE A 135 -1.77 20.60 11.26
N SER A 136 -0.93 20.82 12.27
CA SER A 136 -1.12 21.89 13.27
C SER A 136 -0.73 23.29 12.77
N ASP A 137 0.05 23.38 11.68
CA ASP A 137 0.33 24.66 11.05
C ASP A 137 -0.93 25.20 10.36
N ALA A 138 -1.32 26.43 10.71
CA ALA A 138 -2.56 27.04 10.22
C ALA A 138 -2.58 27.20 8.69
N LYS A 139 -1.43 27.45 8.05
CA LYS A 139 -1.33 27.58 6.58
C LYS A 139 -1.50 26.22 5.91
N VAL A 140 -0.92 25.18 6.50
CA VAL A 140 -1.08 23.80 6.04
C VAL A 140 -2.55 23.41 6.17
N ALA A 141 -3.14 23.57 7.35
CA ALA A 141 -4.54 23.24 7.61
C ALA A 141 -5.53 23.95 6.66
N ALA A 142 -5.29 25.24 6.38
CA ALA A 142 -6.12 26.01 5.47
C ALA A 142 -5.99 25.61 3.98
N ALA A 143 -4.86 25.01 3.60
CA ALA A 143 -4.59 24.57 2.23
C ALA A 143 -4.97 23.11 1.98
N MET A 144 -5.16 22.32 3.04
CA MET A 144 -5.50 20.90 2.94
C MET A 144 -6.87 20.66 2.31
N LYS A 145 -6.94 19.66 1.44
CA LYS A 145 -8.20 19.08 1.02
C LYS A 145 -8.78 18.25 2.16
N THR A 146 -10.01 18.54 2.54
CA THR A 146 -10.72 17.83 3.61
C THR A 146 -11.83 16.94 3.04
N TRP A 147 -12.24 15.96 3.83
CA TRP A 147 -13.25 14.99 3.43
C TRP A 147 -14.36 14.98 4.49
N PRO A 148 -15.65 15.18 4.10
CA PRO A 148 -16.76 15.26 5.05
C PRO A 148 -16.94 14.01 5.91
N ASP A 149 -16.59 12.85 5.36
CA ASP A 149 -16.67 11.52 5.98
C ASP A 149 -15.42 11.13 6.79
N CYS A 150 -14.41 12.03 6.87
CA CYS A 150 -13.16 11.77 7.56
C CYS A 150 -12.74 13.00 8.37
N THR A 151 -13.35 13.17 9.54
CA THR A 151 -13.02 14.24 10.48
C THR A 151 -11.74 13.95 11.26
N SER A 152 -11.18 14.94 11.95
CA SER A 152 -9.96 14.80 12.75
C SER A 152 -10.06 13.77 13.88
N SER A 153 -11.26 13.37 14.28
CA SER A 153 -11.50 12.29 15.25
C SER A 153 -11.49 10.89 14.63
N HIS A 154 -11.51 10.79 13.30
CA HIS A 154 -11.46 9.49 12.63
C HIS A 154 -10.07 8.88 12.74
N TRP A 155 -9.96 7.58 13.09
CA TRP A 155 -8.68 6.88 13.30
C TRP A 155 -7.71 7.00 12.11
N ALA A 156 -8.24 7.00 10.88
CA ALA A 156 -7.44 7.07 9.65
C ALA A 156 -7.30 8.51 9.13
N TYR A 157 -7.68 9.54 9.90
CA TYR A 157 -7.62 10.93 9.43
C TYR A 157 -6.24 11.29 8.88
N ALA A 158 -5.20 11.11 9.68
CA ALA A 158 -3.84 11.43 9.26
C ALA A 158 -3.38 10.59 8.07
N GLU A 159 -3.72 9.31 8.04
CA GLU A 159 -3.40 8.40 6.94
C GLU A 159 -4.05 8.85 5.61
N ILE A 160 -5.31 9.29 5.67
CA ILE A 160 -6.04 9.77 4.50
C ILE A 160 -5.50 11.14 4.06
N GLN A 161 -5.21 12.05 5.00
CA GLN A 161 -4.62 13.34 4.67
C GLN A 161 -3.27 13.17 3.98
N GLU A 162 -2.39 12.33 4.52
CA GLU A 162 -1.08 12.01 3.95
C GLU A 162 -1.20 11.41 2.53
N ALA A 163 -2.14 10.50 2.32
CA ALA A 163 -2.31 9.82 1.04
C ALA A 163 -2.96 10.70 -0.04
N THR A 164 -3.70 11.74 0.32
CA THR A 164 -4.56 12.49 -0.62
C THR A 164 -4.15 13.94 -0.85
N ASN A 165 -3.30 14.50 -0.02
CA ASN A 165 -2.77 15.85 -0.21
C ASN A 165 -1.36 15.81 -0.76
N SER A 166 -1.13 16.46 -1.90
CA SER A 166 0.24 16.65 -2.43
C SER A 166 0.95 17.73 -1.62
N HIS A 167 2.10 17.39 -1.06
CA HIS A 167 2.85 18.28 -0.19
C HIS A 167 4.36 18.09 -0.36
N ASP A 168 5.12 19.11 0.02
CA ASP A 168 6.55 18.99 0.27
C ASP A 168 6.76 18.74 1.77
N TYR A 169 7.79 18.01 2.11
CA TYR A 169 8.11 17.65 3.48
C TYR A 169 9.60 17.78 3.76
N THR A 170 9.92 17.99 5.01
CA THR A 170 11.28 17.87 5.53
C THR A 170 11.36 16.65 6.43
N TRP A 171 12.40 15.90 6.26
CA TRP A 171 12.73 14.80 7.17
C TRP A 171 13.64 15.34 8.28
N ASP A 172 13.29 15.10 9.52
CA ASP A 172 14.27 15.20 10.60
C ASP A 172 15.20 13.99 10.51
N ILE A 173 16.23 14.12 9.66
CA ILE A 173 17.10 13.01 9.35
C ILE A 173 18.25 12.95 10.35
N ASN A 174 18.25 11.93 11.20
CA ASN A 174 19.44 11.17 11.54
C ASN A 174 19.43 9.83 10.77
N ILE A 175 19.25 9.88 9.46
CA ILE A 175 19.27 8.68 8.61
C ILE A 175 20.66 8.55 8.03
N LEU A 176 21.38 7.54 8.51
CA LEU A 176 22.58 7.02 7.88
C LEU A 176 22.30 6.70 6.41
N THR A 177 23.00 7.39 5.53
CA THR A 177 23.10 7.06 4.12
C THR A 177 23.56 5.62 3.96
N TYR A 178 22.72 4.78 3.39
CA TYR A 178 23.08 3.42 3.05
C TYR A 178 23.04 3.27 1.53
N SER A 179 24.20 3.02 0.93
CA SER A 179 24.41 2.82 -0.49
C SER A 179 24.59 1.34 -0.80
N ASP A 180 23.53 0.63 -1.10
CA ASP A 180 23.58 -0.59 -1.90
C ASP A 180 22.29 -0.78 -2.71
N HIS A 181 22.35 -1.68 -3.72
CA HIS A 181 21.23 -1.94 -4.63
C HIS A 181 19.95 -2.46 -3.94
N ASN A 182 20.02 -2.80 -2.65
CA ASN A 182 18.91 -3.17 -1.77
C ASN A 182 18.52 -2.04 -0.79
N GLY A 183 19.15 -0.88 -0.90
CA GLY A 183 19.04 0.22 0.07
C GLY A 183 17.65 0.78 0.25
N ILE A 184 16.84 0.84 -0.81
CA ILE A 184 15.46 1.34 -0.75
C ILE A 184 14.62 0.47 0.18
N PHE A 185 14.74 -0.85 0.07
CA PHE A 185 13.97 -1.78 0.90
C PHE A 185 14.40 -1.76 2.38
N LYS A 186 15.69 -1.69 2.63
CA LYS A 186 16.21 -1.58 4.01
C LYS A 186 15.88 -0.23 4.64
N ALA A 187 15.87 0.84 3.87
CA ALA A 187 15.45 2.17 4.33
C ALA A 187 13.95 2.20 4.67
N ILE A 188 13.09 1.61 3.85
CA ILE A 188 11.66 1.47 4.12
C ILE A 188 11.43 0.64 5.39
N ILE A 189 12.09 -0.52 5.53
CA ILE A 189 11.97 -1.38 6.72
C ILE A 189 12.48 -0.65 7.96
N LYS A 190 13.59 0.07 7.88
CA LYS A 190 14.17 0.81 9.01
C LYS A 190 13.30 1.98 9.43
N ASN A 191 12.68 2.68 8.47
CA ASN A 191 11.74 3.77 8.74
C ASN A 191 10.44 3.27 9.40
N LEU A 192 9.96 2.08 9.04
CA LEU A 192 8.81 1.43 9.69
C LEU A 192 9.09 1.05 11.15
N GLN A 193 10.37 0.78 11.50
CA GLN A 193 10.78 0.43 12.86
C GLN A 193 11.16 1.64 13.73
N ASN A 194 11.63 2.72 13.11
CA ASN A 194 12.00 3.97 13.77
C ASN A 194 11.35 5.14 13.04
N PRO A 195 10.12 5.52 13.40
CA PRO A 195 9.42 6.61 12.74
C PRO A 195 10.20 7.93 12.92
N VAL A 196 10.64 8.47 11.80
CA VAL A 196 11.17 9.83 11.71
C VAL A 196 9.99 10.78 11.63
N THR A 197 10.03 11.91 12.29
CA THR A 197 8.98 12.92 12.21
C THR A 197 9.02 13.58 10.84
N GLU A 198 7.97 13.37 10.06
CA GLU A 198 7.74 14.12 8.82
C GLU A 198 6.97 15.41 9.16
N ARG A 199 7.47 16.54 8.67
CA ARG A 199 6.81 17.82 8.81
C ARG A 199 6.45 18.37 7.43
N TRP A 200 5.19 18.60 7.18
CA TRP A 200 4.74 19.23 5.95
C TRP A 200 5.16 20.69 5.91
N THR A 201 5.75 21.11 4.80
CA THR A 201 6.20 22.50 4.61
C THR A 201 5.37 23.24 3.59
N TYR A 202 4.70 22.53 2.68
CA TYR A 202 3.91 23.12 1.62
C TYR A 202 2.89 22.13 1.06
N ILE A 203 1.69 22.62 0.71
CA ILE A 203 0.68 21.85 -0.01
C ILE A 203 0.60 22.34 -1.44
N LYS A 204 0.87 21.46 -2.39
CA LYS A 204 0.74 21.72 -3.82
C LYS A 204 -0.74 21.74 -4.19
N LYS A 205 -1.18 22.83 -4.83
CA LYS A 205 -2.52 22.92 -5.39
C LYS A 205 -2.62 22.23 -6.73
#